data_7d4fb5a410129f96d806c0a48f74f9ca
#
_entry.id   7d4fb5a410129f96d806c0a48f74f9ca
#
_cell.length_a   1.000
_cell.length_b   1.000
_cell.length_c   1.000
_cell.angle_alpha   90.00
_cell.angle_beta   90.00
_cell.angle_gamma   90.00
#
_symmetry.space_group_name_H-M   'P 1'
#
loop_
_entity.id
_entity.type
_entity.pdbx_description
1 polymer ?
#
loop_
_entity_poly.entity_id
_entity_poly.type
_entity_poly.pdbx_seq_one_letter_code
_entity_poly.pdbx_strand_id
1 'polypeptide(L)'
;SYSILTLEQDDFGQWSYVTQNEQKYSTILPTASWVYDNSIFGFTGPIDGFRHNTTLTVSPGFGTDKLDFKTLKMDTRKYWRFGRDYTVAVRGFLGKSFGSDEQTFFLGGMPYLLFGGGETDGDQDDGYYRDVILDTSNMSLIHDIYFTEYVLPLRGARFAERFGSNTALFNFEIRFPFINYLALGFPLKVIFGNIRGHAFMDIGAAWDDSGEFSDYNLMVDKYGSNIPSYMTPWVTTVGFGTKINLGYFLLKIESAWDKNPDGFGKPQWYFSLGPDW
;
A
#
# COMPACT_ATOMS: atom_id res chain seq x y z
N SER A 1 -4.98 -18.95 -15.99
CA SER A 1 -3.86 -19.00 -16.95
C SER A 1 -3.52 -17.59 -17.37
N TYR A 2 -2.28 -17.27 -17.47
CA TYR A 2 -1.78 -16.03 -18.06
C TYR A 2 -0.70 -16.37 -19.09
N SER A 3 -0.63 -15.58 -20.15
CA SER A 3 0.43 -15.63 -21.14
C SER A 3 1.23 -14.34 -21.07
N ILE A 4 2.53 -14.45 -20.94
CA ILE A 4 3.43 -13.30 -21.03
C ILE A 4 3.72 -13.08 -22.51
N LEU A 5 3.35 -11.88 -22.99
CA LEU A 5 3.68 -11.44 -24.35
C LEU A 5 4.97 -10.60 -24.24
N THR A 6 6.07 -11.13 -24.79
CA THR A 6 7.31 -10.36 -24.95
C THR A 6 7.41 -9.84 -26.37
N LEU A 7 7.90 -8.61 -26.52
CA LEU A 7 8.27 -8.05 -27.82
C LEU A 7 9.68 -8.53 -28.16
N GLU A 8 9.81 -9.35 -29.18
CA GLU A 8 11.10 -9.75 -29.73
C GLU A 8 11.29 -9.16 -31.13
N GLN A 9 12.52 -8.72 -31.38
CA GLN A 9 12.92 -8.25 -32.70
C GLN A 9 13.57 -9.41 -33.47
N ASP A 10 13.03 -9.72 -34.63
CA ASP A 10 13.61 -10.74 -35.51
C ASP A 10 14.89 -10.27 -36.17
N ASP A 11 15.62 -11.18 -36.86
CA ASP A 11 16.85 -10.90 -37.55
C ASP A 11 16.73 -9.84 -38.68
N PHE A 12 15.49 -9.49 -39.04
CA PHE A 12 15.16 -8.47 -40.06
C PHE A 12 14.72 -7.14 -39.43
N GLY A 13 14.80 -7.02 -38.07
CA GLY A 13 14.46 -5.80 -37.36
C GLY A 13 12.96 -5.57 -37.16
N GLN A 14 12.10 -6.57 -37.45
CA GLN A 14 10.67 -6.48 -37.19
C GLN A 14 10.33 -6.92 -35.75
N TRP A 15 9.53 -6.10 -35.08
CA TRP A 15 9.02 -6.42 -33.76
C TRP A 15 7.80 -7.31 -33.82
N SER A 16 7.85 -8.46 -33.18
CA SER A 16 6.72 -9.38 -33.03
C SER A 16 6.48 -9.73 -31.57
N TYR A 17 5.19 -9.95 -31.22
CA TYR A 17 4.84 -10.47 -29.91
C TYR A 17 5.07 -11.97 -29.89
N VAL A 18 5.98 -12.43 -29.06
CA VAL A 18 6.22 -13.86 -28.83
C VAL A 18 5.57 -14.23 -27.50
N THR A 19 4.74 -15.27 -27.54
CA THR A 19 4.13 -15.81 -26.31
C THR A 19 5.18 -16.73 -25.66
N GLN A 20 5.79 -16.26 -24.59
CA GLN A 20 6.66 -17.11 -23.77
C GLN A 20 5.80 -17.81 -22.72
N ASN A 21 5.80 -19.14 -22.78
CA ASN A 21 5.24 -20.10 -21.82
C ASN A 21 3.90 -19.70 -21.15
N GLU A 22 2.83 -20.41 -21.50
CA GLU A 22 1.63 -20.43 -20.67
C GLU A 22 1.91 -21.22 -19.38
N GLN A 23 2.08 -20.53 -18.28
CA GLN A 23 2.06 -21.18 -16.96
C GLN A 23 0.62 -21.19 -16.44
N LYS A 24 0.12 -22.38 -16.14
CA LYS A 24 -1.22 -22.58 -15.57
C LYS A 24 -1.08 -23.05 -14.13
N TYR A 25 -1.44 -22.16 -13.21
CA TYR A 25 -1.52 -22.53 -11.80
C TYR A 25 -2.99 -22.78 -11.43
N SER A 26 -3.22 -23.87 -10.72
CA SER A 26 -4.49 -24.16 -10.10
C SER A 26 -4.26 -24.51 -8.64
N THR A 27 -4.74 -23.67 -7.73
CA THR A 27 -4.59 -23.88 -6.31
C THR A 27 -5.92 -23.73 -5.58
N ILE A 28 -6.06 -24.45 -4.47
CA ILE A 28 -7.16 -24.29 -3.52
C ILE A 28 -6.59 -23.57 -2.30
N LEU A 29 -7.17 -22.41 -1.96
CA LEU A 29 -6.73 -21.54 -0.87
C LEU A 29 -7.76 -21.54 0.27
N PRO A 30 -7.78 -22.56 1.14
CA PRO A 30 -8.58 -22.50 2.35
C PRO A 30 -8.15 -21.31 3.20
N THR A 31 -9.15 -20.49 3.56
CA THR A 31 -8.95 -19.29 4.35
C THR A 31 -9.87 -19.31 5.56
N ALA A 32 -9.31 -19.06 6.73
CA ALA A 32 -10.05 -18.86 7.98
C ALA A 32 -9.87 -17.43 8.46
N SER A 33 -10.96 -16.77 8.82
CA SER A 33 -10.92 -15.41 9.36
C SER A 33 -11.68 -15.30 10.67
N TRP A 34 -11.08 -14.59 11.61
CA TRP A 34 -11.74 -14.17 12.84
C TRP A 34 -11.87 -12.66 12.84
N VAL A 35 -13.11 -12.17 12.89
CA VAL A 35 -13.45 -10.76 12.81
C VAL A 35 -14.23 -10.35 14.04
N TYR A 36 -13.79 -9.26 14.66
CA TYR A 36 -14.54 -8.55 15.70
C TYR A 36 -14.67 -7.09 15.29
N ASP A 37 -15.87 -6.55 15.27
CA ASP A 37 -16.13 -5.16 14.90
C ASP A 37 -17.28 -4.60 15.75
N ASN A 38 -16.97 -3.59 16.58
CA ASN A 38 -17.95 -2.80 17.31
C ASN A 38 -17.77 -1.30 17.02
N SER A 39 -17.18 -0.96 15.86
CA SER A 39 -16.94 0.42 15.48
C SER A 39 -18.24 1.19 15.22
N ILE A 40 -18.27 2.42 15.70
CA ILE A 40 -19.37 3.37 15.50
C ILE A 40 -18.95 4.34 14.42
N PHE A 41 -19.77 4.44 13.36
CA PHE A 41 -19.50 5.31 12.22
C PHE A 41 -20.12 6.68 12.40
N GLY A 42 -19.35 7.70 12.08
CA GLY A 42 -19.78 9.07 11.90
C GLY A 42 -19.96 9.43 10.42
N PHE A 43 -19.99 10.73 10.14
CA PHE A 43 -20.26 11.25 8.80
C PHE A 43 -19.13 10.96 7.78
N THR A 44 -17.88 10.89 8.21
CA THR A 44 -16.70 10.70 7.37
C THR A 44 -15.90 9.45 7.72
N GLY A 45 -16.46 8.51 8.45
CA GLY A 45 -15.79 7.26 8.82
C GLY A 45 -15.99 6.89 10.29
N PRO A 46 -15.28 5.88 10.78
CA PRO A 46 -15.39 5.42 12.17
C PRO A 46 -14.93 6.51 13.15
N ILE A 47 -15.69 6.70 14.23
CA ILE A 47 -15.43 7.72 15.26
C ILE A 47 -15.15 7.13 16.64
N ASP A 48 -15.61 5.92 16.92
CA ASP A 48 -15.39 5.24 18.19
C ASP A 48 -15.45 3.72 17.99
N GLY A 49 -14.92 2.97 18.94
CA GLY A 49 -14.98 1.51 18.96
C GLY A 49 -13.64 0.84 18.60
N PHE A 50 -13.76 -0.44 18.27
CA PHE A 50 -12.61 -1.31 18.00
C PHE A 50 -12.96 -2.28 16.87
N ARG A 51 -12.00 -2.52 16.01
CA ARG A 51 -12.10 -3.51 14.94
C ARG A 51 -10.84 -4.36 14.90
N HIS A 52 -11.03 -5.66 14.79
CA HIS A 52 -9.94 -6.61 14.63
C HIS A 52 -10.30 -7.65 13.58
N ASN A 53 -9.33 -7.98 12.74
CA ASN A 53 -9.42 -9.05 11.77
C ASN A 53 -8.12 -9.84 11.75
N THR A 54 -8.20 -11.14 12.00
CA THR A 54 -7.10 -12.09 11.79
C THR A 54 -7.49 -13.05 10.71
N THR A 55 -6.68 -13.18 9.69
CA THR A 55 -6.92 -14.08 8.54
C THR A 55 -5.72 -14.99 8.36
N LEU A 56 -5.97 -16.29 8.27
CA LEU A 56 -5.00 -17.31 7.89
C LEU A 56 -5.41 -17.92 6.56
N THR A 57 -4.54 -17.83 5.57
CA THR A 57 -4.68 -18.47 4.26
C THR A 57 -3.61 -19.56 4.14
N VAL A 58 -3.98 -20.71 3.61
CA VAL A 58 -3.06 -21.84 3.44
C VAL A 58 -3.16 -22.33 2.02
N SER A 59 -2.02 -22.47 1.34
CA SER A 59 -1.91 -23.23 0.08
C SER A 59 -1.22 -24.54 0.38
N PRO A 60 -1.93 -25.67 0.32
CA PRO A 60 -1.39 -26.95 0.76
C PRO A 60 -0.52 -27.67 -0.28
N GLY A 61 -0.20 -27.02 -1.38
CA GLY A 61 0.73 -27.57 -2.39
C GLY A 61 0.22 -28.82 -3.12
N PHE A 62 -1.07 -28.88 -3.47
CA PHE A 62 -1.63 -29.96 -4.29
C PHE A 62 -1.53 -29.65 -5.77
N GLY A 63 -1.16 -30.62 -6.59
CA GLY A 63 -1.13 -30.51 -8.05
C GLY A 63 0.27 -30.62 -8.65
N THR A 64 0.38 -30.41 -9.96
CA THR A 64 1.63 -30.46 -10.73
C THR A 64 2.50 -29.22 -10.51
N ASP A 65 1.89 -28.06 -10.32
CA ASP A 65 2.54 -26.79 -10.01
C ASP A 65 2.17 -26.41 -8.57
N LYS A 66 2.94 -26.97 -7.63
CA LYS A 66 2.66 -26.90 -6.20
C LYS A 66 3.06 -25.54 -5.68
N LEU A 67 2.08 -24.77 -5.19
CA LEU A 67 2.34 -23.61 -4.36
C LEU A 67 2.15 -23.98 -2.89
N ASP A 68 3.23 -23.94 -2.11
CA ASP A 68 3.22 -24.23 -0.69
C ASP A 68 3.54 -22.97 0.11
N PHE A 69 2.50 -22.34 0.62
CA PHE A 69 2.63 -21.19 1.50
C PHE A 69 1.50 -21.11 2.53
N LYS A 70 1.77 -20.37 3.58
CA LYS A 70 0.79 -19.99 4.61
C LYS A 70 0.95 -18.52 4.90
N THR A 71 -0.13 -17.76 4.82
CA THR A 71 -0.10 -16.32 5.06
C THR A 71 -1.01 -15.97 6.23
N LEU A 72 -0.41 -15.37 7.27
CA LEU A 72 -1.12 -14.84 8.43
C LEU A 72 -1.17 -13.32 8.33
N LYS A 73 -2.38 -12.75 8.45
CA LYS A 73 -2.62 -11.31 8.48
C LYS A 73 -3.41 -10.93 9.72
N MET A 74 -3.00 -9.85 10.39
CA MET A 74 -3.68 -9.26 11.53
C MET A 74 -3.87 -7.76 11.30
N ASP A 75 -5.09 -7.28 11.27
CA ASP A 75 -5.45 -5.86 11.14
C ASP A 75 -6.27 -5.45 12.36
N THR A 76 -5.72 -4.57 13.17
CA THR A 76 -6.34 -4.09 14.41
C THR A 76 -6.48 -2.59 14.35
N ARG A 77 -7.69 -2.10 14.61
CA ARG A 77 -8.01 -0.68 14.56
C ARG A 77 -8.74 -0.27 15.82
N LYS A 78 -8.38 0.89 16.37
CA LYS A 78 -9.04 1.48 17.53
C LYS A 78 -9.35 2.93 17.26
N TYR A 79 -10.55 3.31 17.63
CA TYR A 79 -11.05 4.67 17.50
C TYR A 79 -11.47 5.18 18.88
N TRP A 80 -11.11 6.42 19.17
CA TRP A 80 -11.53 7.11 20.40
C TRP A 80 -12.12 8.45 20.00
N ARG A 81 -13.36 8.67 20.41
CA ARG A 81 -14.01 9.95 20.25
C ARG A 81 -13.75 10.84 21.47
N PHE A 82 -13.23 12.04 21.21
CA PHE A 82 -13.00 13.06 22.23
C PHE A 82 -13.96 14.22 22.03
N GLY A 83 -14.81 14.50 23.05
CA GLY A 83 -15.85 15.49 22.93
C GLY A 83 -16.85 15.12 21.82
N ARG A 84 -17.31 16.14 21.09
CA ARG A 84 -18.35 15.98 20.06
C ARG A 84 -17.80 15.66 18.68
N ASP A 85 -16.65 16.21 18.34
CA ASP A 85 -16.22 16.34 16.95
C ASP A 85 -14.78 15.87 16.67
N TYR A 86 -14.03 15.45 17.69
CA TYR A 86 -12.66 14.99 17.55
C TYR A 86 -12.60 13.46 17.67
N THR A 87 -11.75 12.87 16.84
CA THR A 87 -11.48 11.42 16.87
C THR A 87 -9.99 11.17 16.74
N VAL A 88 -9.46 10.25 17.54
CA VAL A 88 -8.15 9.65 17.32
C VAL A 88 -8.37 8.25 16.78
N ALA A 89 -7.72 7.92 15.69
CA ALA A 89 -7.74 6.61 15.06
C ALA A 89 -6.32 6.03 15.05
N VAL A 90 -6.21 4.76 15.42
CA VAL A 90 -4.96 4.01 15.39
C VAL A 90 -5.22 2.69 14.68
N ARG A 91 -4.31 2.30 13.79
CA ARG A 91 -4.31 1.00 13.12
C ARG A 91 -2.95 0.35 13.28
N GLY A 92 -2.94 -0.92 13.62
CA GLY A 92 -1.77 -1.80 13.52
C GLY A 92 -2.07 -2.93 12.57
N PHE A 93 -1.19 -3.16 11.61
CA PHE A 93 -1.26 -4.30 10.72
C PHE A 93 0.04 -5.10 10.82
N LEU A 94 -0.09 -6.42 10.87
CA LEU A 94 1.01 -7.36 10.79
C LEU A 94 0.69 -8.42 9.75
N GLY A 95 1.63 -8.70 8.87
CA GLY A 95 1.54 -9.74 7.87
C GLY A 95 2.80 -10.60 7.86
N LYS A 96 2.62 -11.91 7.70
CA LYS A 96 3.73 -12.85 7.53
C LYS A 96 3.32 -13.98 6.61
N SER A 97 4.17 -14.27 5.65
CA SER A 97 4.08 -15.46 4.79
C SER A 97 5.19 -16.43 5.16
N PHE A 98 4.92 -17.73 5.00
CA PHE A 98 5.86 -18.83 5.25
C PHE A 98 5.64 -19.93 4.22
N GLY A 99 6.67 -20.66 3.86
CA GLY A 99 6.61 -21.80 2.95
C GLY A 99 7.78 -21.82 1.99
N SER A 100 7.70 -22.66 0.96
CA SER A 100 8.67 -22.64 -0.13
C SER A 100 8.36 -21.55 -1.16
N ASP A 101 7.08 -21.15 -1.25
CA ASP A 101 6.57 -20.16 -2.19
C ASP A 101 5.91 -19.01 -1.40
N GLU A 102 6.69 -18.34 -0.56
CA GLU A 102 6.22 -17.25 0.29
C GLU A 102 5.60 -16.12 -0.54
N GLN A 103 4.46 -15.62 -0.09
CA GLN A 103 3.83 -14.46 -0.73
C GLN A 103 4.51 -13.18 -0.30
N THR A 104 4.70 -12.27 -1.25
CA THR A 104 5.30 -10.97 -1.03
C THR A 104 4.24 -9.94 -0.69
N PHE A 105 4.45 -9.20 0.39
CA PHE A 105 3.69 -7.99 0.72
C PHE A 105 4.37 -6.78 0.11
N PHE A 106 3.61 -5.96 -0.57
CA PHE A 106 4.06 -4.65 -1.02
C PHE A 106 3.56 -3.56 -0.08
N LEU A 107 4.44 -2.65 0.27
CA LEU A 107 4.18 -1.52 1.15
C LEU A 107 4.40 -0.22 0.40
N GLY A 108 3.40 0.66 0.42
CA GLY A 108 3.46 1.98 -0.21
C GLY A 108 2.34 2.24 -1.20
N GLY A 109 2.19 3.52 -1.58
CA GLY A 109 1.14 3.97 -2.47
C GLY A 109 -0.20 4.21 -1.79
N MET A 110 -1.18 4.63 -2.58
CA MET A 110 -2.55 4.92 -2.13
C MET A 110 -3.57 4.13 -2.95
N PRO A 111 -4.50 3.41 -2.31
CA PRO A 111 -5.62 2.79 -3.00
C PRO A 111 -6.64 3.86 -3.43
N TYR A 112 -7.40 3.55 -4.49
CA TYR A 112 -8.49 4.40 -5.00
C TYR A 112 -8.05 5.80 -5.40
N LEU A 113 -6.81 5.96 -5.85
CA LEU A 113 -6.26 7.21 -6.32
C LEU A 113 -6.97 7.65 -7.61
N LEU A 114 -7.48 8.90 -7.62
CA LEU A 114 -8.03 9.52 -8.83
C LEU A 114 -6.90 10.19 -9.62
N PHE A 115 -6.08 10.97 -8.93
CA PHE A 115 -4.89 11.63 -9.47
C PHE A 115 -3.99 12.11 -8.32
N GLY A 116 -2.72 12.37 -8.64
CA GLY A 116 -1.67 12.65 -7.66
C GLY A 116 -0.89 11.39 -7.31
N GLY A 117 -0.13 11.44 -6.22
CA GLY A 117 0.85 10.42 -5.86
C GLY A 117 2.12 10.66 -6.66
N GLY A 118 3.27 10.50 -6.02
CA GLY A 118 4.59 10.86 -6.54
C GLY A 118 4.78 10.70 -8.05
N GLU A 119 4.30 11.69 -8.79
CA GLU A 119 4.82 11.90 -10.13
C GLU A 119 6.29 12.23 -9.95
N THR A 120 7.07 11.36 -10.43
CA THR A 120 8.47 11.53 -10.64
C THR A 120 8.65 12.69 -11.60
N ASP A 121 8.95 13.83 -11.03
CA ASP A 121 9.46 14.96 -11.79
C ASP A 121 10.74 14.42 -12.46
N GLY A 122 10.78 14.31 -13.79
CA GLY A 122 11.78 13.71 -14.68
C GLY A 122 13.27 13.78 -14.35
N ASP A 123 13.63 13.80 -13.09
CA ASP A 123 14.99 13.63 -12.61
C ASP A 123 15.37 12.14 -12.62
N GLN A 124 16.50 11.85 -13.17
CA GLN A 124 17.10 10.56 -13.53
C GLN A 124 17.18 9.49 -12.41
N ASP A 125 16.68 9.78 -11.21
CA ASP A 125 16.67 8.84 -10.06
C ASP A 125 15.49 7.87 -10.06
N ASP A 126 14.58 7.99 -11.03
CA ASP A 126 13.38 7.14 -11.13
C ASP A 126 13.61 5.76 -11.72
N GLY A 127 14.77 5.55 -12.32
CA GLY A 127 15.16 4.28 -12.91
C GLY A 127 15.10 3.13 -11.91
N TYR A 128 15.47 3.39 -10.67
CA TYR A 128 15.58 2.37 -9.64
C TYR A 128 14.26 1.62 -9.36
N TYR A 129 13.16 2.32 -9.06
CA TYR A 129 11.88 1.65 -8.77
C TYR A 129 11.23 1.04 -10.01
N ARG A 130 11.40 1.68 -11.13
CA ARG A 130 10.91 1.20 -12.41
C ARG A 130 11.68 -0.04 -12.86
N ASP A 131 12.97 -0.06 -12.67
CA ASP A 131 13.84 -1.15 -13.09
C ASP A 131 13.72 -2.35 -12.13
N VAL A 132 13.56 -2.14 -10.83
CA VAL A 132 13.36 -3.25 -9.87
C VAL A 132 11.97 -3.90 -9.99
N ILE A 133 10.92 -3.11 -10.19
CA ILE A 133 9.54 -3.66 -10.27
C ILE A 133 9.20 -4.07 -11.70
N LEU A 134 9.77 -3.43 -12.71
CA LEU A 134 9.49 -3.67 -14.12
C LEU A 134 10.63 -4.33 -14.89
N ASP A 135 11.71 -4.73 -14.20
CA ASP A 135 12.75 -5.53 -14.83
C ASP A 135 12.20 -6.91 -15.20
N THR A 136 11.64 -6.96 -16.40
CA THR A 136 11.10 -8.18 -17.00
C THR A 136 12.18 -9.23 -17.29
N SER A 137 13.47 -8.89 -17.14
CA SER A 137 14.56 -9.84 -17.25
C SER A 137 14.65 -10.77 -16.02
N ASN A 138 14.10 -10.34 -14.89
CA ASN A 138 13.95 -11.16 -13.68
C ASN A 138 12.54 -11.78 -13.65
N MET A 139 12.36 -12.90 -14.33
CA MET A 139 11.09 -13.63 -14.40
C MET A 139 10.52 -14.03 -13.01
N SER A 140 11.35 -14.09 -11.97
CA SER A 140 10.90 -14.34 -10.60
C SER A 140 10.01 -13.19 -10.08
N LEU A 141 10.35 -11.93 -10.37
CA LEU A 141 9.57 -10.76 -9.93
C LEU A 141 8.18 -10.71 -10.55
N ILE A 142 8.01 -11.08 -11.81
CA ILE A 142 6.68 -11.14 -12.45
C ILE A 142 5.84 -12.25 -11.81
N HIS A 143 6.44 -13.38 -11.49
CA HIS A 143 5.79 -14.45 -10.75
C HIS A 143 5.34 -13.96 -9.37
N ASP A 144 6.18 -13.23 -8.67
CA ASP A 144 5.91 -12.67 -7.36
C ASP A 144 4.80 -11.62 -7.38
N ILE A 145 4.71 -10.78 -8.42
CA ILE A 145 3.62 -9.80 -8.59
C ILE A 145 2.26 -10.50 -8.73
N TYR A 146 2.16 -11.59 -9.48
CA TYR A 146 0.90 -12.34 -9.64
C TYR A 146 0.46 -13.06 -8.37
N PHE A 147 1.40 -13.42 -7.50
CA PHE A 147 1.17 -14.04 -6.20
C PHE A 147 1.27 -13.07 -5.03
N THR A 148 1.32 -11.78 -5.31
CA THR A 148 1.32 -10.74 -4.30
C THR A 148 -0.01 -10.74 -3.56
N GLU A 149 0.06 -10.87 -2.27
CA GLU A 149 -1.14 -10.99 -1.45
C GLU A 149 -1.77 -9.63 -1.17
N TYR A 150 -0.96 -8.58 -0.98
CA TYR A 150 -1.53 -7.33 -0.52
C TYR A 150 -0.61 -6.13 -0.71
N VAL A 151 -1.19 -5.05 -1.24
CA VAL A 151 -0.55 -3.74 -1.22
C VAL A 151 -1.05 -2.98 -0.01
N LEU A 152 -0.17 -2.74 0.96
CA LEU A 152 -0.47 -1.96 2.15
C LEU A 152 -0.32 -0.48 1.85
N PRO A 153 -1.41 0.31 1.97
CA PRO A 153 -1.32 1.74 1.72
C PRO A 153 -0.47 2.43 2.80
N LEU A 154 0.50 3.20 2.33
CA LEU A 154 1.33 4.06 3.15
C LEU A 154 1.43 5.41 2.43
N ARG A 155 0.72 6.39 2.97
CA ARG A 155 0.58 7.72 2.35
C ARG A 155 1.93 8.45 2.36
N GLY A 156 2.32 9.07 1.27
CA GLY A 156 3.61 9.74 1.14
C GLY A 156 4.76 8.83 0.73
N ALA A 157 4.55 7.53 0.68
CA ALA A 157 5.47 6.56 0.13
C ALA A 157 5.12 6.24 -1.32
N ARG A 158 6.11 5.87 -2.11
CA ARG A 158 5.93 5.43 -3.50
C ARG A 158 5.21 4.07 -3.51
N PHE A 159 4.61 3.71 -4.63
CA PHE A 159 4.00 2.38 -4.78
C PHE A 159 5.08 1.30 -4.64
N ALA A 160 4.78 0.28 -3.81
CA ALA A 160 5.69 -0.84 -3.52
C ALA A 160 7.11 -0.41 -3.07
N GLU A 161 7.20 0.69 -2.32
CA GLU A 161 8.49 1.25 -1.87
C GLU A 161 9.30 0.30 -1.00
N ARG A 162 8.61 -0.60 -0.30
CA ARG A 162 9.22 -1.75 0.40
C ARG A 162 8.41 -3.00 0.08
N PHE A 163 9.09 -4.13 0.06
CA PHE A 163 8.46 -5.42 -0.15
C PHE A 163 9.16 -6.51 0.66
N GLY A 164 8.46 -7.60 0.90
CA GLY A 164 8.99 -8.76 1.61
C GLY A 164 7.91 -9.72 2.08
N SER A 165 8.31 -10.88 2.56
CA SER A 165 7.44 -11.92 3.11
C SER A 165 6.89 -11.58 4.50
N ASN A 166 7.49 -10.60 5.17
CA ASN A 166 7.04 -10.05 6.44
C ASN A 166 6.71 -8.57 6.28
N THR A 167 5.67 -8.11 6.98
CA THR A 167 5.30 -6.68 6.96
C THR A 167 4.68 -6.24 8.27
N ALA A 168 4.92 -4.99 8.62
CA ALA A 168 4.27 -4.29 9.72
C ALA A 168 3.88 -2.89 9.29
N LEU A 169 2.68 -2.44 9.69
CA LEU A 169 2.20 -1.08 9.44
C LEU A 169 1.53 -0.53 10.68
N PHE A 170 1.83 0.69 11.01
CA PHE A 170 1.20 1.48 12.05
C PHE A 170 0.71 2.80 11.46
N ASN A 171 -0.58 3.08 11.61
CA ASN A 171 -1.16 4.35 11.23
C ASN A 171 -1.72 5.04 12.48
N PHE A 172 -1.45 6.32 12.61
CA PHE A 172 -2.00 7.19 13.62
C PHE A 172 -2.66 8.39 12.95
N GLU A 173 -3.89 8.71 13.31
CA GLU A 173 -4.64 9.81 12.72
C GLU A 173 -5.45 10.57 13.77
N ILE A 174 -5.34 11.89 13.75
CA ILE A 174 -6.19 12.80 14.53
C ILE A 174 -7.15 13.47 13.57
N ARG A 175 -8.44 13.35 13.83
CA ARG A 175 -9.54 13.91 13.03
C ARG A 175 -10.22 15.03 13.79
N PHE A 176 -10.50 16.14 13.10
CA PHE A 176 -11.08 17.34 13.70
C PHE A 176 -12.08 18.02 12.74
N PRO A 177 -13.01 18.82 13.25
CA PRO A 177 -13.87 19.64 12.40
C PRO A 177 -13.02 20.71 11.71
N PHE A 178 -13.14 20.80 10.39
CA PHE A 178 -12.37 21.79 9.62
C PHE A 178 -13.28 22.87 9.02
N ILE A 179 -14.26 22.48 8.21
CA ILE A 179 -15.23 23.38 7.62
C ILE A 179 -16.63 22.80 7.83
N ASN A 180 -17.49 23.53 8.52
CA ASN A 180 -18.85 23.07 8.78
C ASN A 180 -19.72 23.14 7.52
N TYR A 181 -19.58 24.21 6.73
CA TYR A 181 -20.32 24.41 5.49
C TYR A 181 -19.45 25.11 4.46
N LEU A 182 -19.38 24.55 3.27
CA LEU A 182 -18.77 25.15 2.08
C LEU A 182 -19.86 25.29 1.01
N ALA A 183 -20.27 26.52 0.71
CA ALA A 183 -21.21 26.79 -0.36
C ALA A 183 -20.45 27.30 -1.59
N LEU A 184 -20.55 26.59 -2.70
CA LEU A 184 -20.03 27.00 -3.99
C LEU A 184 -21.16 27.70 -4.78
N GLY A 185 -20.84 28.86 -5.35
CA GLY A 185 -21.74 29.61 -6.22
C GLY A 185 -21.71 29.17 -7.68
N PHE A 186 -22.11 30.04 -8.58
CA PHE A 186 -22.02 29.80 -10.02
C PHE A 186 -20.55 29.49 -10.44
N PRO A 187 -20.28 28.51 -11.33
CA PRO A 187 -21.25 27.70 -12.08
C PRO A 187 -21.81 26.48 -11.33
N LEU A 188 -21.20 26.06 -10.23
CA LEU A 188 -21.59 24.89 -9.44
C LEU A 188 -22.29 25.34 -8.15
N LYS A 189 -23.61 25.28 -8.13
CA LYS A 189 -24.39 25.54 -6.90
C LYS A 189 -24.41 24.27 -6.03
N VAL A 190 -23.35 24.06 -5.26
CA VAL A 190 -23.21 22.87 -4.37
C VAL A 190 -22.90 23.36 -2.95
N ILE A 191 -23.50 22.69 -1.97
CA ILE A 191 -23.21 22.89 -0.55
C ILE A 191 -22.59 21.59 -0.02
N PHE A 192 -21.37 21.67 0.44
CA PHE A 192 -20.71 20.60 1.19
C PHE A 192 -20.82 20.88 2.68
N GLY A 193 -21.29 19.89 3.43
CA GLY A 193 -21.35 19.96 4.89
C GLY A 193 -20.33 19.09 5.56
N ASN A 194 -19.92 19.48 6.77
CA ASN A 194 -19.07 18.67 7.65
C ASN A 194 -17.76 18.15 7.01
N ILE A 195 -16.99 19.04 6.38
CA ILE A 195 -15.67 18.74 5.90
C ILE A 195 -14.76 18.53 7.11
N ARG A 196 -14.19 17.34 7.23
CA ARG A 196 -13.29 16.96 8.33
C ARG A 196 -11.84 17.11 7.91
N GLY A 197 -11.06 17.78 8.74
CA GLY A 197 -9.60 17.77 8.63
C GLY A 197 -9.02 16.58 9.38
N HIS A 198 -7.84 16.14 8.96
CA HIS A 198 -7.06 15.16 9.70
C HIS A 198 -5.57 15.41 9.53
N ALA A 199 -4.81 15.05 10.55
CA ALA A 199 -3.36 14.95 10.51
C ALA A 199 -2.98 13.50 10.82
N PHE A 200 -1.94 12.99 10.20
CA PHE A 200 -1.57 11.59 10.33
C PHE A 200 -0.06 11.36 10.34
N MET A 201 0.31 10.21 10.88
CA MET A 201 1.64 9.62 10.80
C MET A 201 1.48 8.14 10.47
N ASP A 202 2.15 7.70 9.44
CA ASP A 202 2.18 6.31 9.00
C ASP A 202 3.62 5.79 9.11
N ILE A 203 3.80 4.62 9.71
CA ILE A 203 5.08 3.93 9.85
C ILE A 203 4.89 2.52 9.32
N GLY A 204 5.68 2.12 8.36
CA GLY A 204 5.61 0.79 7.80
C GLY A 204 6.98 0.16 7.60
N ALA A 205 7.02 -1.16 7.56
CA ALA A 205 8.18 -1.93 7.19
C ALA A 205 7.78 -3.17 6.41
N ALA A 206 8.62 -3.58 5.45
CA ALA A 206 8.51 -4.87 4.80
C ALA A 206 9.92 -5.43 4.62
N TRP A 207 10.10 -6.74 4.92
CA TRP A 207 11.40 -7.39 4.93
C TRP A 207 11.26 -8.89 4.70
N ASP A 208 12.30 -9.55 4.23
CA ASP A 208 12.42 -11.00 4.15
C ASP A 208 13.28 -11.51 5.30
N ASP A 209 14.48 -11.00 5.46
CA ASP A 209 15.40 -11.35 6.54
C ASP A 209 15.47 -10.22 7.58
N SER A 210 15.45 -10.60 8.85
CA SER A 210 15.63 -9.65 9.97
C SER A 210 16.99 -8.94 9.95
N GLY A 211 17.99 -9.50 9.27
CA GLY A 211 19.28 -8.87 9.03
C GLY A 211 19.20 -7.58 8.23
N GLU A 212 18.18 -7.40 7.39
CA GLU A 212 17.97 -6.19 6.60
C GLU A 212 17.85 -4.91 7.46
N PHE A 213 17.48 -5.03 8.73
CA PHE A 213 17.42 -3.90 9.67
C PHE A 213 18.77 -3.42 10.16
N SER A 214 19.82 -4.23 10.00
CA SER A 214 21.17 -3.94 10.54
C SER A 214 22.28 -4.03 9.49
N ASP A 215 22.05 -4.72 8.40
CA ASP A 215 23.03 -4.92 7.30
C ASP A 215 22.57 -4.26 6.03
N TYR A 216 23.19 -3.12 5.68
CA TYR A 216 22.90 -2.38 4.46
C TYR A 216 23.19 -3.19 3.19
N ASN A 217 24.11 -4.15 3.22
CA ASN A 217 24.41 -4.96 2.03
C ASN A 217 23.23 -5.83 1.64
N LEU A 218 22.45 -6.34 2.59
CA LEU A 218 21.22 -7.08 2.28
C LEU A 218 20.18 -6.20 1.59
N MET A 219 20.13 -4.91 1.95
CA MET A 219 19.27 -3.95 1.26
C MET A 219 19.76 -3.68 -0.16
N VAL A 220 21.08 -3.56 -0.36
CA VAL A 220 21.69 -3.41 -1.69
C VAL A 220 21.44 -4.64 -2.54
N ASP A 221 21.59 -5.83 -2.00
CA ASP A 221 21.33 -7.09 -2.72
C ASP A 221 19.86 -7.20 -3.16
N LYS A 222 18.94 -6.74 -2.31
CA LYS A 222 17.49 -6.81 -2.55
C LYS A 222 16.98 -5.72 -3.51
N TYR A 223 17.46 -4.49 -3.37
CA TYR A 223 16.94 -3.31 -4.07
C TYR A 223 17.92 -2.76 -5.14
N GLY A 224 19.12 -3.35 -5.27
CA GLY A 224 20.17 -2.90 -6.17
C GLY A 224 21.14 -1.89 -5.56
N SER A 225 22.23 -1.61 -6.27
CA SER A 225 23.35 -0.80 -5.76
C SER A 225 23.09 0.72 -5.71
N ASN A 226 22.01 1.20 -6.34
CA ASN A 226 21.71 2.63 -6.45
C ASN A 226 20.84 3.16 -5.31
N ILE A 227 20.65 2.38 -4.25
CA ILE A 227 19.82 2.80 -3.11
C ILE A 227 20.57 3.80 -2.20
N PRO A 228 19.85 4.70 -1.52
CA PRO A 228 20.44 5.58 -0.54
C PRO A 228 21.09 4.81 0.61
N SER A 229 22.26 5.27 1.09
CA SER A 229 23.01 4.58 2.16
C SER A 229 22.27 4.50 3.51
N TYR A 230 21.21 5.27 3.67
CA TYR A 230 20.36 5.27 4.88
C TYR A 230 19.11 4.40 4.70
N MET A 231 18.95 3.72 3.56
CA MET A 231 17.76 2.92 3.31
C MET A 231 17.66 1.76 4.30
N THR A 232 16.50 1.63 4.88
CA THR A 232 16.14 0.56 5.83
C THR A 232 14.80 -0.02 5.44
N PRO A 233 14.39 -1.19 5.96
CA PRO A 233 13.04 -1.72 5.76
C PRO A 233 11.92 -0.79 6.23
N TRP A 234 12.22 0.18 7.12
CA TRP A 234 11.27 1.15 7.64
C TRP A 234 11.03 2.31 6.68
N VAL A 235 9.77 2.71 6.57
CA VAL A 235 9.34 3.97 5.97
C VAL A 235 8.46 4.72 6.96
N THR A 236 8.72 5.99 7.18
CA THR A 236 7.94 6.85 8.05
C THR A 236 7.45 8.05 7.26
N THR A 237 6.16 8.31 7.33
CA THR A 237 5.54 9.44 6.65
C THR A 237 4.64 10.21 7.59
N VAL A 238 4.47 11.49 7.31
CA VAL A 238 3.54 12.37 8.02
C VAL A 238 2.75 13.18 7.01
N GLY A 239 1.57 13.60 7.39
CA GLY A 239 0.76 14.40 6.50
C GLY A 239 -0.49 14.96 7.14
N PHE A 240 -1.22 15.68 6.32
CA PHE A 240 -2.54 16.18 6.67
C PHE A 240 -3.46 16.17 5.45
N GLY A 241 -4.74 16.28 5.69
CA GLY A 241 -5.71 16.33 4.60
C GLY A 241 -7.11 16.66 5.05
N THR A 242 -8.02 16.53 4.11
CA THR A 242 -9.45 16.75 4.33
C THR A 242 -10.25 15.58 3.78
N LYS A 243 -11.38 15.30 4.44
CA LYS A 243 -12.36 14.29 4.05
C LYS A 243 -13.71 14.97 3.81
N ILE A 244 -14.23 14.81 2.61
CA ILE A 244 -15.50 15.40 2.16
C ILE A 244 -16.45 14.26 1.83
N ASN A 245 -17.56 14.18 2.54
CA ASN A 245 -18.58 13.19 2.25
C ASN A 245 -19.47 13.68 1.09
N LEU A 246 -19.48 12.93 -0.01
CA LEU A 246 -20.28 13.19 -1.20
C LEU A 246 -21.58 12.36 -1.22
N GLY A 247 -21.96 11.75 -0.10
CA GLY A 247 -23.09 10.86 0.03
C GLY A 247 -22.69 9.40 -0.08
N TYR A 248 -22.42 8.91 -1.26
CA TYR A 248 -21.99 7.52 -1.49
C TYR A 248 -20.49 7.32 -1.39
N PHE A 249 -19.70 8.35 -1.58
CA PHE A 249 -18.25 8.31 -1.62
C PHE A 249 -17.65 9.35 -0.70
N LEU A 250 -16.50 9.03 -0.16
CA LEU A 250 -15.66 9.94 0.59
C LEU A 250 -14.54 10.45 -0.33
N LEU A 251 -14.54 11.75 -0.62
CA LEU A 251 -13.42 12.39 -1.30
C LEU A 251 -12.37 12.77 -0.24
N LYS A 252 -11.16 12.29 -0.45
CA LYS A 252 -10.00 12.63 0.38
C LYS A 252 -9.01 13.44 -0.42
N ILE A 253 -8.57 14.55 0.15
CA ILE A 253 -7.51 15.41 -0.40
C ILE A 253 -6.43 15.44 0.67
N GLU A 254 -5.29 14.85 0.38
CA GLU A 254 -4.22 14.64 1.37
C GLU A 254 -2.89 15.12 0.81
N SER A 255 -2.05 15.66 1.70
CA SER A 255 -0.66 15.95 1.41
C SER A 255 0.21 15.22 2.42
N ALA A 256 1.23 14.52 1.95
CA ALA A 256 2.10 13.70 2.76
C ALA A 256 3.57 13.89 2.39
N TRP A 257 4.43 13.71 3.36
CA TRP A 257 5.88 13.76 3.25
C TRP A 257 6.47 12.47 3.79
N ASP A 258 7.40 11.90 3.07
CA ASP A 258 8.30 10.90 3.62
C ASP A 258 9.34 11.55 4.52
N LYS A 259 9.74 10.87 5.58
CA LYS A 259 10.76 11.32 6.51
C LYS A 259 12.02 10.49 6.33
N ASN A 260 13.05 11.12 5.82
CA ASN A 260 14.40 10.58 5.70
C ASN A 260 15.30 11.13 6.82
N PRO A 261 16.49 10.53 7.09
CA PRO A 261 17.45 11.07 8.05
C PRO A 261 17.86 12.53 7.77
N ASP A 262 17.90 12.92 6.50
CA ASP A 262 18.26 14.27 6.05
C ASP A 262 17.12 15.29 6.16
N GLY A 263 15.90 14.83 6.53
CA GLY A 263 14.73 15.68 6.68
C GLY A 263 13.48 15.13 6.02
N PHE A 264 12.57 16.03 5.65
CA PHE A 264 11.36 15.69 4.94
C PHE A 264 11.57 15.82 3.43
N GLY A 265 11.09 14.84 2.68
CA GLY A 265 11.04 14.87 1.22
C GLY A 265 10.08 15.93 0.66
N LYS A 266 9.89 15.93 -0.65
CA LYS A 266 8.89 16.80 -1.30
C LYS A 266 7.47 16.35 -0.92
N PRO A 267 6.49 17.27 -0.74
CA PRO A 267 5.12 16.90 -0.45
C PRO A 267 4.49 16.18 -1.65
N GLN A 268 3.85 15.06 -1.39
CA GLN A 268 3.05 14.34 -2.36
C GLN A 268 1.56 14.63 -2.12
N TRP A 269 0.83 14.95 -3.18
CA TRP A 269 -0.60 15.24 -3.12
C TRP A 269 -1.41 14.05 -3.63
N TYR A 270 -2.44 13.69 -2.89
CA TYR A 270 -3.33 12.59 -3.20
C TYR A 270 -4.78 13.07 -3.26
N PHE A 271 -5.46 12.67 -4.33
CA PHE A 271 -6.89 12.83 -4.50
C PHE A 271 -7.48 11.44 -4.65
N SER A 272 -8.13 10.95 -3.63
CA SER A 272 -8.69 9.60 -3.62
C SER A 272 -10.19 9.60 -3.33
N LEU A 273 -10.89 8.65 -3.93
CA LEU A 273 -12.33 8.47 -3.77
C LEU A 273 -12.58 7.04 -3.28
N GLY A 274 -13.04 6.91 -2.06
CA GLY A 274 -13.25 5.58 -1.49
C GLY A 274 -13.68 5.61 -0.03
N PRO A 275 -13.83 4.44 0.59
CA PRO A 275 -14.17 4.35 2.00
C PRO A 275 -13.02 4.84 2.89
N ASP A 276 -13.35 5.16 4.14
CA ASP A 276 -12.37 5.39 5.20
C ASP A 276 -12.08 4.09 5.97
N TRP A 277 -10.91 4.05 6.56
CA TRP A 277 -10.48 2.92 7.40
C TRP A 277 -10.67 3.19 8.89
#